data_a466dcde440493fc94d700cbed36ef7d
#
_entry.id   a466dcde440493fc94d700cbed36ef7d
#
_cell.length_a   1.000
_cell.length_b   1.000
_cell.length_c   1.000
_cell.angle_alpha   90.00
_cell.angle_beta   90.00
_cell.angle_gamma   90.00
#
_symmetry.space_group_name_H-M   'P 1'
#
loop_
_entity.id
_entity.type
_entity.pdbx_description
1 polymer ?
#
loop_
_entity_poly.entity_id
_entity_poly.type
_entity_poly.pdbx_seq_one_letter_code
_entity_poly.pdbx_strand_id
1 'polypeptide(L)'
;AGLSGDDKEAERGIVLRAIDKLDRLGVDGVRALLGEGRKDESGDFTEGAGLVEASADVVMGFMQAKRDDGAATCARLRELVGQSTVGLDGVTELETIASLLDAGGYGPDRIEIDPSVVRGLGYYTGPVYEAELTFEIQDEKGRPRNFGSVAGGGRYDDLVKRFTGEVVP
;
A
#
# COMPACT_ATOMS: atom_id res chain seq x y z
N ALA A 1 12.21 -7.92 -4.34
CA ALA A 1 12.74 -7.78 -2.97
C ALA A 1 13.09 -9.13 -2.31
N GLY A 2 12.96 -10.26 -3.02
CA GLY A 2 13.34 -11.59 -2.49
C GLY A 2 12.42 -12.11 -1.38
N LEU A 3 11.18 -11.64 -1.33
CA LEU A 3 10.19 -12.00 -0.31
C LEU A 3 9.09 -12.93 -0.84
N SER A 4 9.34 -13.66 -1.94
CA SER A 4 8.43 -14.65 -2.49
C SER A 4 8.56 -15.98 -1.72
N GLY A 5 7.45 -16.75 -1.66
CA GLY A 5 7.38 -18.03 -0.96
C GLY A 5 6.62 -17.95 0.37
N ASP A 6 6.05 -19.09 0.78
CA ASP A 6 5.24 -19.17 2.01
C ASP A 6 6.10 -19.02 3.28
N ASP A 7 7.36 -19.42 3.19
CA ASP A 7 8.36 -19.26 4.26
C ASP A 7 8.71 -17.80 4.56
N LYS A 8 8.32 -16.86 3.69
CA LYS A 8 8.58 -15.41 3.82
C LYS A 8 7.38 -14.58 4.29
N GLU A 9 6.32 -15.21 4.76
CA GLU A 9 5.11 -14.50 5.19
C GLU A 9 5.38 -13.54 6.38
N ALA A 10 6.18 -13.97 7.33
CA ALA A 10 6.52 -13.14 8.49
C ALA A 10 7.31 -11.90 8.09
N GLU A 11 8.32 -12.04 7.22
CA GLU A 11 9.12 -10.92 6.72
C GLU A 11 8.25 -9.96 5.87
N ARG A 12 7.38 -10.50 4.99
CA ARG A 12 6.40 -9.66 4.28
C ARG A 12 5.54 -8.84 5.24
N GLY A 13 5.08 -9.46 6.33
CA GLY A 13 4.30 -8.76 7.35
C GLY A 13 5.08 -7.61 8.01
N ILE A 14 6.38 -7.77 8.25
CA ILE A 14 7.23 -6.69 8.81
C ILE A 14 7.35 -5.55 7.79
N VAL A 15 7.64 -5.87 6.53
CA VAL A 15 7.74 -4.89 5.43
C VAL A 15 6.45 -4.10 5.27
N LEU A 16 5.30 -4.78 5.21
CA LEU A 16 4.00 -4.11 5.07
C LEU A 16 3.70 -3.18 6.27
N ARG A 17 4.02 -3.61 7.49
CA ARG A 17 3.89 -2.75 8.69
C ARG A 17 4.84 -1.55 8.67
N ALA A 18 5.99 -1.67 8.01
CA ALA A 18 6.88 -0.52 7.83
C ALA A 18 6.29 0.49 6.84
N ILE A 19 5.74 0.00 5.72
CA ILE A 19 5.08 0.84 4.70
C ILE A 19 3.87 1.57 5.28
N ASP A 20 3.03 0.91 6.06
CA ASP A 20 1.84 1.48 6.74
C ASP A 20 2.17 2.69 7.65
N LYS A 21 3.44 2.88 7.97
CA LYS A 21 3.89 4.02 8.78
C LYS A 21 4.37 5.21 7.95
N LEU A 22 4.21 5.19 6.62
CA LEU A 22 4.74 6.22 5.72
C LEU A 22 4.28 7.62 6.11
N ASP A 23 2.98 7.81 6.34
CA ASP A 23 2.39 9.12 6.68
C ASP A 23 2.95 9.69 7.98
N ARG A 24 3.31 8.82 8.93
CA ARG A 24 3.83 9.23 10.22
C ARG A 24 5.33 9.40 10.25
N LEU A 25 6.07 8.55 9.56
CA LEU A 25 7.54 8.48 9.66
C LEU A 25 8.26 9.06 8.45
N GLY A 26 7.53 9.33 7.36
CA GLY A 26 8.11 9.75 6.09
C GLY A 26 8.98 8.68 5.42
N VAL A 27 9.52 9.02 4.27
CA VAL A 27 10.32 8.14 3.42
C VAL A 27 11.55 7.59 4.16
N ASP A 28 12.28 8.45 4.85
CA ASP A 28 13.52 8.07 5.55
C ASP A 28 13.24 7.13 6.74
N GLY A 29 12.15 7.39 7.47
CA GLY A 29 11.75 6.54 8.59
C GLY A 29 11.31 5.15 8.15
N VAL A 30 10.59 5.05 7.03
CA VAL A 30 10.22 3.76 6.43
C VAL A 30 11.46 3.05 5.90
N ARG A 31 12.36 3.74 5.18
CA ARG A 31 13.62 3.15 4.71
C ARG A 31 14.44 2.54 5.85
N ALA A 32 14.55 3.22 6.98
CA ALA A 32 15.24 2.69 8.16
C ALA A 32 14.57 1.41 8.69
N LEU A 33 13.23 1.37 8.73
CA LEU A 33 12.48 0.17 9.15
C LEU A 33 12.52 -0.98 8.14
N LEU A 34 12.77 -0.71 6.87
CA LEU A 34 13.03 -1.76 5.89
C LEU A 34 14.42 -2.40 6.08
N GLY A 35 15.40 -1.62 6.55
CA GLY A 35 16.75 -2.07 6.87
C GLY A 35 16.89 -2.58 8.32
N GLU A 36 17.87 -2.04 9.04
CA GLU A 36 18.22 -2.49 10.41
C GLU A 36 17.21 -2.06 11.46
N GLY A 37 16.47 -0.98 11.23
CA GLY A 37 15.53 -0.39 12.19
C GLY A 37 15.89 1.05 12.52
N ARG A 38 15.20 1.62 13.54
CA ARG A 38 15.39 3.02 13.94
C ARG A 38 15.15 3.22 15.43
N LYS A 39 15.80 4.24 15.97
CA LYS A 39 15.44 4.81 17.27
C LYS A 39 14.37 5.89 17.09
N ASP A 40 13.41 5.93 17.98
CA ASP A 40 12.44 7.03 18.06
C ASP A 40 12.98 8.20 18.90
N GLU A 41 12.15 9.22 19.09
CA GLU A 41 12.52 10.42 19.87
C GLU A 41 12.72 10.13 21.37
N SER A 42 12.12 9.05 21.90
CA SER A 42 12.30 8.59 23.27
C SER A 42 13.58 7.77 23.46
N GLY A 43 14.22 7.38 22.36
CA GLY A 43 15.41 6.55 22.35
C GLY A 43 15.13 5.07 22.24
N ASP A 44 13.86 4.66 22.17
CA ASP A 44 13.46 3.27 22.00
C ASP A 44 13.79 2.79 20.59
N PHE A 45 14.37 1.60 20.50
CA PHE A 45 14.76 1.02 19.22
C PHE A 45 13.66 0.10 18.68
N THR A 46 13.23 0.37 17.45
CA THR A 46 12.35 -0.52 16.69
C THR A 46 13.18 -1.27 15.66
N GLU A 47 13.23 -2.59 15.80
CA GLU A 47 13.92 -3.47 14.84
C GLU A 47 13.25 -3.40 13.46
N GLY A 48 14.07 -3.41 12.41
CA GLY A 48 13.62 -3.36 11.03
C GLY A 48 13.40 -4.74 10.42
N ALA A 49 13.09 -4.74 9.13
CA ALA A 49 12.88 -5.97 8.35
C ALA A 49 14.19 -6.67 7.92
N GLY A 50 15.34 -6.05 8.15
CA GLY A 50 16.65 -6.59 7.80
C GLY A 50 16.88 -6.74 6.29
N LEU A 51 16.16 -6.01 5.45
CA LEU A 51 16.37 -6.06 4.01
C LEU A 51 17.72 -5.49 3.63
N VAL A 52 18.40 -6.13 2.68
CA VAL A 52 19.56 -5.53 2.03
C VAL A 52 19.12 -4.28 1.23
N GLU A 53 20.04 -3.34 1.05
CA GLU A 53 19.75 -2.03 0.45
C GLU A 53 19.03 -2.16 -0.91
N ALA A 54 19.51 -3.03 -1.80
CA ALA A 54 18.87 -3.26 -3.10
C ALA A 54 17.41 -3.73 -3.00
N SER A 55 17.06 -4.53 -1.98
CA SER A 55 15.68 -4.96 -1.74
C SER A 55 14.83 -3.85 -1.15
N ALA A 56 15.39 -3.05 -0.24
CA ALA A 56 14.74 -1.85 0.28
C ALA A 56 14.46 -0.83 -0.83
N ASP A 57 15.40 -0.63 -1.77
CA ASP A 57 15.21 0.26 -2.93
C ASP A 57 14.05 -0.19 -3.83
N VAL A 58 13.88 -1.49 -4.05
CA VAL A 58 12.72 -2.01 -4.80
C VAL A 58 11.40 -1.67 -4.10
N VAL A 59 11.33 -1.86 -2.78
CA VAL A 59 10.14 -1.53 -1.98
C VAL A 59 9.87 -0.03 -2.01
N MET A 60 10.90 0.80 -1.80
CA MET A 60 10.78 2.26 -1.87
C MET A 60 10.34 2.73 -3.25
N GLY A 61 10.93 2.16 -4.31
CA GLY A 61 10.53 2.46 -5.69
C GLY A 61 9.06 2.11 -5.97
N PHE A 62 8.55 1.03 -5.38
CA PHE A 62 7.15 0.65 -5.48
C PHE A 62 6.24 1.68 -4.79
N MET A 63 6.53 2.06 -3.56
CA MET A 63 5.76 3.08 -2.82
C MET A 63 5.74 4.44 -3.54
N GLN A 64 6.80 4.77 -4.25
CA GLN A 64 6.96 6.03 -4.98
C GLN A 64 6.58 5.90 -6.48
N ALA A 65 5.86 4.83 -6.84
CA ALA A 65 5.52 4.58 -8.24
C ALA A 65 4.35 5.44 -8.75
N LYS A 66 3.58 6.08 -7.87
CA LYS A 66 2.48 7.00 -8.23
C LYS A 66 2.91 8.02 -9.27
N ARG A 67 2.06 8.25 -10.27
CA ARG A 67 2.21 9.22 -11.35
C ARG A 67 0.93 10.04 -11.47
N ASP A 68 0.90 10.95 -12.45
CA ASP A 68 -0.20 11.90 -12.66
C ASP A 68 -1.53 11.22 -13.04
N ASP A 69 -1.47 10.01 -13.57
CA ASP A 69 -2.65 9.21 -13.90
C ASP A 69 -2.46 7.72 -13.60
N GLY A 70 -3.58 6.98 -13.60
CA GLY A 70 -3.60 5.57 -13.28
C GLY A 70 -2.82 4.71 -14.29
N ALA A 71 -2.87 5.05 -15.58
CA ALA A 71 -2.16 4.29 -16.63
C ALA A 71 -0.65 4.44 -16.48
N ALA A 72 -0.14 5.66 -16.26
CA ALA A 72 1.27 5.92 -16.03
C ALA A 72 1.77 5.27 -14.73
N THR A 73 0.95 5.26 -13.67
CA THR A 73 1.25 4.56 -12.43
C THR A 73 1.36 3.04 -12.66
N CYS A 74 0.39 2.43 -13.35
CA CYS A 74 0.42 1.00 -13.67
C CYS A 74 1.62 0.63 -14.55
N ALA A 75 1.96 1.45 -15.55
CA ALA A 75 3.15 1.24 -16.38
C ALA A 75 4.42 1.20 -15.52
N ARG A 76 4.57 2.12 -14.57
CA ARG A 76 5.69 2.14 -13.64
C ARG A 76 5.70 0.93 -12.70
N LEU A 77 4.56 0.53 -12.18
CA LEU A 77 4.43 -0.67 -11.34
C LEU A 77 4.84 -1.92 -12.12
N ARG A 78 4.45 -2.04 -13.39
CA ARG A 78 4.81 -3.17 -14.26
C ARG A 78 6.32 -3.32 -14.43
N GLU A 79 7.05 -2.22 -14.57
CA GLU A 79 8.52 -2.25 -14.59
C GLU A 79 9.10 -2.77 -13.27
N LEU A 80 8.56 -2.31 -12.13
CA LEU A 80 9.07 -2.64 -10.80
C LEU A 80 8.77 -4.08 -10.37
N VAL A 81 7.61 -4.63 -10.73
CA VAL A 81 7.27 -6.03 -10.41
C VAL A 81 8.04 -7.03 -11.27
N GLY A 82 8.56 -6.60 -12.42
CA GLY A 82 9.43 -7.39 -13.29
C GLY A 82 8.78 -8.70 -13.73
N GLN A 83 9.37 -9.83 -13.34
CA GLN A 83 8.90 -11.18 -13.73
C GLN A 83 8.03 -11.85 -12.64
N SER A 84 7.61 -11.11 -11.62
CA SER A 84 6.72 -11.65 -10.59
C SER A 84 5.33 -11.91 -11.15
N THR A 85 4.91 -13.16 -11.28
CA THR A 85 3.57 -13.52 -11.77
C THR A 85 2.48 -12.84 -10.95
N VAL A 86 2.53 -12.96 -9.62
CA VAL A 86 1.55 -12.32 -8.72
C VAL A 86 1.57 -10.79 -8.88
N GLY A 87 2.76 -10.20 -9.05
CA GLY A 87 2.89 -8.77 -9.28
C GLY A 87 2.27 -8.34 -10.61
N LEU A 88 2.52 -9.08 -11.69
CA LEU A 88 1.95 -8.81 -13.01
C LEU A 88 0.43 -8.96 -13.02
N ASP A 89 -0.11 -9.97 -12.35
CA ASP A 89 -1.56 -10.17 -12.21
C ASP A 89 -2.20 -8.98 -11.48
N GLY A 90 -1.60 -8.55 -10.35
CA GLY A 90 -2.08 -7.39 -9.61
C GLY A 90 -2.04 -6.09 -10.41
N VAL A 91 -0.97 -5.85 -11.19
CA VAL A 91 -0.89 -4.67 -12.07
C VAL A 91 -1.94 -4.75 -13.17
N THR A 92 -2.17 -5.92 -13.77
CA THR A 92 -3.20 -6.10 -14.80
C THR A 92 -4.61 -5.82 -14.25
N GLU A 93 -4.88 -6.19 -13.01
CA GLU A 93 -6.14 -5.87 -12.33
C GLU A 93 -6.28 -4.35 -12.13
N LEU A 94 -5.23 -3.66 -11.68
CA LEU A 94 -5.23 -2.20 -11.53
C LEU A 94 -5.40 -1.47 -12.88
N GLU A 95 -4.77 -1.95 -13.96
CA GLU A 95 -4.95 -1.40 -15.32
C GLU A 95 -6.41 -1.53 -15.78
N THR A 96 -7.05 -2.66 -15.48
CA THR A 96 -8.47 -2.86 -15.77
C THR A 96 -9.34 -1.89 -14.99
N ILE A 97 -9.07 -1.70 -13.71
CA ILE A 97 -9.77 -0.75 -12.85
C ILE A 97 -9.59 0.68 -13.39
N ALA A 98 -8.36 1.09 -13.71
CA ALA A 98 -8.07 2.42 -14.27
C ALA A 98 -8.86 2.67 -15.56
N SER A 99 -8.86 1.69 -16.48
CA SER A 99 -9.61 1.79 -17.74
C SER A 99 -11.12 1.92 -17.54
N LEU A 100 -11.69 1.19 -16.58
CA LEU A 100 -13.12 1.27 -16.25
C LEU A 100 -13.48 2.61 -15.61
N LEU A 101 -12.62 3.15 -14.76
CA LEU A 101 -12.81 4.47 -14.15
C LEU A 101 -12.79 5.58 -15.20
N ASP A 102 -11.81 5.54 -16.10
CA ASP A 102 -11.72 6.48 -17.22
C ASP A 102 -12.98 6.42 -18.12
N ALA A 103 -13.43 5.21 -18.47
CA ALA A 103 -14.65 5.03 -19.25
C ALA A 103 -15.91 5.52 -18.50
N GLY A 104 -15.89 5.47 -17.16
CA GLY A 104 -16.94 5.99 -16.29
C GLY A 104 -16.86 7.51 -16.05
N GLY A 105 -15.82 8.18 -16.57
CA GLY A 105 -15.61 9.63 -16.39
C GLY A 105 -15.07 10.01 -15.01
N TYR A 106 -14.41 9.07 -14.32
CA TYR A 106 -13.73 9.33 -13.04
C TYR A 106 -12.26 9.61 -13.28
N GLY A 107 -11.89 10.88 -13.25
CA GLY A 107 -10.50 11.31 -13.44
C GLY A 107 -9.65 11.26 -12.16
N PRO A 108 -8.36 11.59 -12.29
CA PRO A 108 -7.40 11.56 -11.18
C PRO A 108 -7.66 12.60 -10.10
N ASP A 109 -8.56 13.56 -10.35
CA ASP A 109 -9.08 14.51 -9.34
C ASP A 109 -10.02 13.86 -8.32
N ARG A 110 -10.49 12.66 -8.60
CA ARG A 110 -11.44 11.92 -7.77
C ARG A 110 -10.93 10.55 -7.33
N ILE A 111 -10.25 9.82 -8.20
CA ILE A 111 -9.75 8.48 -7.94
C ILE A 111 -8.32 8.36 -8.46
N GLU A 112 -7.43 7.97 -7.60
CA GLU A 112 -6.02 7.76 -7.88
C GLU A 112 -5.61 6.31 -7.59
N ILE A 113 -4.65 5.80 -8.34
CA ILE A 113 -3.94 4.56 -8.00
C ILE A 113 -2.69 4.95 -7.22
N ASP A 114 -2.68 4.63 -5.93
CA ASP A 114 -1.58 4.97 -5.03
C ASP A 114 -0.99 3.69 -4.39
N PRO A 115 0.21 3.29 -4.80
CA PRO A 115 0.87 2.09 -4.26
C PRO A 115 1.31 2.21 -2.79
N SER A 116 1.25 3.40 -2.21
CA SER A 116 1.55 3.61 -0.78
C SER A 116 0.38 3.25 0.14
N VAL A 117 -0.83 3.10 -0.41
CA VAL A 117 -2.01 2.69 0.36
C VAL A 117 -1.86 1.24 0.81
N VAL A 118 -1.70 1.05 2.12
CA VAL A 118 -1.59 -0.27 2.74
C VAL A 118 -2.71 -0.42 3.76
N ARG A 119 -3.64 -1.34 3.50
CA ARG A 119 -4.77 -1.59 4.37
C ARG A 119 -5.05 -3.06 4.55
N GLY A 120 -5.64 -3.42 5.70
CA GLY A 120 -6.12 -4.76 5.95
C GLY A 120 -5.03 -5.82 5.84
N LEU A 121 -3.89 -5.56 6.50
CA LEU A 121 -2.75 -6.46 6.48
C LEU A 121 -3.16 -7.88 6.90
N GLY A 122 -2.95 -8.84 6.00
CA GLY A 122 -3.16 -10.27 6.25
C GLY A 122 -4.59 -10.78 6.02
N TYR A 123 -5.53 -9.98 5.48
CA TYR A 123 -6.86 -10.49 5.15
C TYR A 123 -7.41 -10.05 3.79
N TYR A 124 -7.02 -8.92 3.23
CA TYR A 124 -7.40 -8.58 1.85
C TYR A 124 -6.63 -9.40 0.84
N THR A 125 -7.32 -9.89 -0.18
CA THR A 125 -6.82 -10.81 -1.20
C THR A 125 -6.70 -10.18 -2.59
N GLY A 126 -6.98 -8.89 -2.70
CA GLY A 126 -6.93 -8.14 -3.95
C GLY A 126 -6.85 -6.65 -3.73
N PRO A 127 -7.47 -5.83 -4.60
CA PRO A 127 -7.43 -4.38 -4.50
C PRO A 127 -7.92 -3.89 -3.14
N VAL A 128 -7.24 -2.87 -2.62
CA VAL A 128 -7.62 -2.15 -1.40
C VAL A 128 -8.00 -0.73 -1.75
N TYR A 129 -8.89 -0.15 -0.99
CA TYR A 129 -9.45 1.18 -1.23
C TYR A 129 -9.38 2.01 0.03
N GLU A 130 -9.12 3.29 -0.14
CA GLU A 130 -9.12 4.28 0.90
C GLU A 130 -9.85 5.52 0.40
N ALA A 131 -10.67 6.12 1.24
CA ALA A 131 -11.36 7.36 0.93
C ALA A 131 -10.87 8.47 1.84
N GLU A 132 -10.46 9.57 1.22
CA GLU A 132 -10.05 10.79 1.90
C GLU A 132 -10.95 11.94 1.52
N LEU A 133 -11.06 12.93 2.40
CA LEU A 133 -11.82 14.15 2.11
C LEU A 133 -10.95 15.09 1.25
N THR A 134 -11.50 15.54 0.13
CA THR A 134 -10.83 16.49 -0.78
C THR A 134 -11.06 17.96 -0.40
N PHE A 135 -11.84 18.22 0.66
CA PHE A 135 -12.14 19.56 1.15
C PHE A 135 -11.55 19.76 2.56
N GLU A 136 -11.19 21.00 2.83
CA GLU A 136 -10.65 21.39 4.13
C GLU A 136 -11.76 21.42 5.19
N ILE A 137 -11.49 20.79 6.33
CA ILE A 137 -12.34 20.86 7.51
C ILE A 137 -11.62 21.71 8.56
N GLN A 138 -12.38 22.54 9.27
CA GLN A 138 -11.86 23.34 10.35
C GLN A 138 -12.37 22.82 11.71
N ASP A 139 -11.53 22.93 12.73
CA ASP A 139 -11.96 22.69 14.11
C ASP A 139 -12.79 23.88 14.66
N GLU A 140 -13.32 23.74 15.87
CA GLU A 140 -14.13 24.80 16.54
C GLU A 140 -13.38 26.13 16.69
N LYS A 141 -12.07 26.14 16.51
CA LYS A 141 -11.20 27.32 16.59
C LYS A 141 -10.79 27.85 15.21
N GLY A 142 -11.38 27.31 14.12
CA GLY A 142 -11.08 27.69 12.75
C GLY A 142 -9.74 27.22 12.21
N ARG A 143 -9.11 26.21 12.83
CA ARG A 143 -7.83 25.68 12.39
C ARG A 143 -8.07 24.51 11.44
N PRO A 144 -7.28 24.42 10.33
CA PRO A 144 -7.34 23.27 9.43
C PRO A 144 -7.15 21.97 10.17
N ARG A 145 -8.01 21.00 9.89
CA ARG A 145 -7.94 19.66 10.46
C ARG A 145 -7.92 18.61 9.34
N ASN A 146 -6.86 17.82 9.30
CA ASN A 146 -6.80 16.66 8.43
C ASN A 146 -7.38 15.46 9.18
N PHE A 147 -8.39 14.81 8.58
CA PHE A 147 -9.00 13.59 9.13
C PHE A 147 -8.32 12.31 8.63
N GLY A 148 -7.42 12.44 7.64
CA GLY A 148 -6.87 11.27 6.96
C GLY A 148 -7.98 10.45 6.29
N SER A 149 -7.82 9.14 6.30
CA SER A 149 -8.81 8.22 5.74
C SER A 149 -10.11 8.21 6.54
N VAL A 150 -11.23 8.42 5.84
CA VAL A 150 -12.59 8.40 6.41
C VAL A 150 -13.35 7.10 6.13
N ALA A 151 -12.89 6.32 5.15
CA ALA A 151 -13.40 4.99 4.86
C ALA A 151 -12.31 4.15 4.18
N GLY A 152 -12.44 2.84 4.28
CA GLY A 152 -11.54 1.91 3.63
C GLY A 152 -12.17 0.54 3.45
N GLY A 153 -11.65 -0.21 2.50
CA GLY A 153 -12.11 -1.55 2.19
C GLY A 153 -11.18 -2.28 1.24
N GLY A 154 -11.56 -3.48 0.85
CA GLY A 154 -10.81 -4.27 -0.11
C GLY A 154 -11.49 -5.58 -0.42
N ARG A 155 -10.98 -6.29 -1.45
CA ARG A 155 -11.45 -7.62 -1.78
C ARG A 155 -11.04 -8.61 -0.69
N TYR A 156 -11.95 -9.47 -0.27
CA TYR A 156 -11.74 -10.44 0.78
C TYR A 156 -12.39 -11.78 0.41
N ASP A 157 -11.71 -12.55 -0.40
CA ASP A 157 -12.23 -13.82 -0.94
C ASP A 157 -12.43 -14.88 0.14
N ASP A 158 -11.61 -14.89 1.18
CA ASP A 158 -11.68 -15.85 2.29
C ASP A 158 -12.58 -15.43 3.47
N LEU A 159 -13.41 -14.39 3.30
CA LEU A 159 -14.21 -13.84 4.40
C LEU A 159 -15.11 -14.90 5.05
N VAL A 160 -15.89 -15.60 4.25
CA VAL A 160 -16.82 -16.63 4.73
C VAL A 160 -16.06 -17.77 5.37
N LYS A 161 -15.02 -18.29 4.71
CA LYS A 161 -14.17 -19.36 5.21
C LYS A 161 -13.59 -19.06 6.59
N ARG A 162 -13.19 -17.81 6.83
CA ARG A 162 -12.60 -17.40 8.12
C ARG A 162 -13.58 -17.50 9.28
N PHE A 163 -14.87 -17.27 9.04
CA PHE A 163 -15.91 -17.30 10.09
C PHE A 163 -16.64 -18.63 10.19
N THR A 164 -16.81 -19.33 9.09
CA THR A 164 -17.60 -20.59 9.05
C THR A 164 -16.72 -21.84 8.92
N GLY A 165 -15.47 -21.70 8.51
CA GLY A 165 -14.60 -22.83 8.13
C GLY A 165 -14.90 -23.42 6.75
N GLU A 166 -15.96 -22.97 6.07
CA GLU A 166 -16.40 -23.48 4.77
C GLU A 166 -15.88 -22.59 3.63
N VAL A 167 -15.38 -23.22 2.57
CA VAL A 167 -14.99 -22.51 1.34
C VAL A 167 -16.27 -22.27 0.54
N VAL A 168 -16.63 -21.01 0.40
CA VAL A 168 -17.74 -20.57 -0.46
C VAL A 168 -17.13 -19.86 -1.66
N PRO A 169 -17.45 -20.27 -2.89
CA PRO A 169 -16.94 -19.65 -4.09
C PRO A 169 -17.47 -18.24 -4.28
#